data_08bd4303b3b38591b3bcce4bb3b4f03c
#
_entry.id   08bd4303b3b38591b3bcce4bb3b4f03c
#
_cell.length_a   1.000
_cell.length_b   1.000
_cell.length_c   1.000
_cell.angle_alpha   90.00
_cell.angle_beta   90.00
_cell.angle_gamma   90.00
#
_symmetry.space_group_name_H-M   'P 1'
#
loop_
_entity.id
_entity.type
_entity.pdbx_description
1 polymer ?
#
loop_
_entity_poly.entity_id
_entity_poly.type
_entity_poly.pdbx_seq_one_letter_code
_entity_poly.pdbx_strand_id
1 'polypeptide(L)'
;GWSMYALMGMALGYFSYRYNLPLTIRSALYPIFGKRINGPIGHSVDIAAVIGTIFGIATTLGIGVVQLNYGLSVLFDIPDSMAAKAALIALSVIIATISVTSGVDKGIRVLSELNVALALGLILFVLFMGDTSFLLNALVLNVGDYVNRFMGMTLNSFAFDRPVEWMNNWTLFFWAWWVAWSPFVGLFLARISRGRTIRQFVLGTLIIPFTFTLLWLSVFGNSALYEIIHGGAAFAEEAMVHPERGFYSLLAQYPAFTFSASVATITGLLFYVTSADSGALVLGNFTSQLKDINSDAPGWLRVFWSVAIGLLTLGMLMTNGISALQNTTVIMGLPFSFVIFFVMAGLYKSLKVEDYRRESANRDTAPRPLGLQDRLSWKKRLSRLMNYPGTRYTKQMMETVCYPAMEEVAQELRLRGAYVELKS
;
A
#
# COMPACT_ATOMS: atom_id res chain seq x y z
N GLY A 1 1.81 8.97 -0.78
CA GLY A 1 2.01 7.60 -0.29
C GLY A 1 0.77 6.73 -0.49
N TRP A 2 -0.38 7.04 0.11
CA TRP A 2 -1.59 6.19 0.07
C TRP A 2 -2.11 5.89 -1.33
N SER A 3 -1.87 6.75 -2.32
CA SER A 3 -2.22 6.49 -3.73
C SER A 3 -1.50 5.26 -4.32
N MET A 4 -0.26 5.00 -3.90
CA MET A 4 0.47 3.79 -4.33
C MET A 4 -0.18 2.53 -3.76
N TYR A 5 -0.61 2.57 -2.50
CA TYR A 5 -1.31 1.47 -1.85
C TYR A 5 -2.68 1.22 -2.47
N ALA A 6 -3.42 2.30 -2.75
CA ALA A 6 -4.71 2.22 -3.46
C ALA A 6 -4.54 1.62 -4.86
N LEU A 7 -3.51 2.05 -5.61
CA LEU A 7 -3.20 1.51 -6.93
C LEU A 7 -2.90 0.01 -6.88
N MET A 8 -2.00 -0.41 -5.98
CA MET A 8 -1.61 -1.81 -5.86
C MET A 8 -2.77 -2.67 -5.38
N GLY A 9 -3.50 -2.25 -4.34
CA GLY A 9 -4.64 -2.99 -3.81
C GLY A 9 -5.79 -3.09 -4.82
N MET A 10 -6.06 -2.02 -5.57
CA MET A 10 -7.05 -2.02 -6.65
C MET A 10 -6.65 -2.98 -7.78
N ALA A 11 -5.39 -2.94 -8.22
CA ALA A 11 -4.90 -3.83 -9.28
C ALA A 11 -4.98 -5.29 -8.85
N LEU A 12 -4.45 -5.63 -7.68
CA LEU A 12 -4.49 -6.99 -7.14
C LEU A 12 -5.92 -7.48 -6.95
N GLY A 13 -6.79 -6.70 -6.33
CA GLY A 13 -8.21 -7.03 -6.14
C GLY A 13 -8.94 -7.20 -7.46
N TYR A 14 -8.75 -6.28 -8.40
CA TYR A 14 -9.40 -6.32 -9.71
C TYR A 14 -9.01 -7.57 -10.50
N PHE A 15 -7.71 -7.86 -10.65
CA PHE A 15 -7.26 -9.02 -11.41
C PHE A 15 -7.57 -10.34 -10.72
N SER A 16 -7.54 -10.38 -9.39
CA SER A 16 -7.85 -11.58 -8.64
C SER A 16 -9.35 -11.89 -8.65
N TYR A 17 -10.21 -10.91 -8.36
CA TYR A 17 -11.64 -11.17 -8.22
C TYR A 17 -12.42 -11.09 -9.54
N ARG A 18 -11.95 -10.31 -10.52
CA ARG A 18 -12.63 -10.17 -11.82
C ARG A 18 -12.10 -11.11 -12.89
N TYR A 19 -10.78 -11.38 -12.87
CA TYR A 19 -10.13 -12.25 -13.86
C TYR A 19 -9.81 -13.64 -13.32
N ASN A 20 -10.12 -13.94 -12.04
CA ASN A 20 -9.80 -15.18 -11.35
C ASN A 20 -8.30 -15.55 -11.43
N LEU A 21 -7.43 -14.56 -11.42
CA LEU A 21 -5.99 -14.75 -11.34
C LEU A 21 -5.54 -14.95 -9.89
N PRO A 22 -4.43 -15.64 -9.63
CA PRO A 22 -3.86 -15.73 -8.28
C PRO A 22 -3.63 -14.36 -7.67
N LEU A 23 -3.78 -14.23 -6.35
CA LEU A 23 -3.52 -12.98 -5.63
C LEU A 23 -2.01 -12.80 -5.43
N THR A 24 -1.31 -12.52 -6.52
CA THR A 24 0.15 -12.33 -6.60
C THR A 24 0.47 -11.08 -7.40
N ILE A 25 1.64 -10.49 -7.18
CA ILE A 25 2.03 -9.24 -7.84
C ILE A 25 2.09 -9.41 -9.36
N ARG A 26 2.61 -10.57 -9.84
CA ARG A 26 2.68 -10.88 -11.28
C ARG A 26 1.32 -10.80 -11.97
N SER A 27 0.23 -11.14 -11.28
CA SER A 27 -1.13 -11.11 -11.83
C SER A 27 -1.56 -9.72 -12.26
N ALA A 28 -1.09 -8.67 -11.58
CA ALA A 28 -1.36 -7.29 -11.95
C ALA A 28 -0.73 -6.87 -13.30
N LEU A 29 0.24 -7.62 -13.79
CA LEU A 29 0.92 -7.38 -15.08
C LEU A 29 0.33 -8.17 -16.25
N TYR A 30 -0.68 -9.01 -16.00
CA TYR A 30 -1.32 -9.84 -17.03
C TYR A 30 -1.79 -9.05 -18.27
N PRO A 31 -2.39 -7.83 -18.15
CA PRO A 31 -2.86 -7.08 -19.31
C PRO A 31 -1.75 -6.63 -20.27
N ILE A 32 -0.51 -6.55 -19.80
CA ILE A 32 0.66 -6.14 -20.60
C ILE A 32 1.39 -7.36 -21.16
N PHE A 33 1.69 -8.34 -20.31
CA PHE A 33 2.57 -9.45 -20.67
C PHE A 33 1.81 -10.76 -20.95
N GLY A 34 0.48 -10.82 -20.74
CA GLY A 34 -0.32 -11.99 -20.96
C GLY A 34 0.22 -13.23 -20.22
N LYS A 35 0.26 -14.38 -20.89
CA LYS A 35 0.77 -15.63 -20.30
C LYS A 35 2.26 -15.62 -19.92
N ARG A 36 3.04 -14.63 -20.39
CA ARG A 36 4.48 -14.49 -20.05
C ARG A 36 4.73 -14.17 -18.58
N ILE A 37 3.68 -13.77 -17.82
CA ILE A 37 3.77 -13.63 -16.36
C ILE A 37 4.06 -14.94 -15.63
N ASN A 38 3.85 -16.08 -16.25
CA ASN A 38 4.16 -17.41 -15.68
C ASN A 38 5.63 -17.84 -15.90
N GLY A 39 6.45 -16.98 -16.52
CA GLY A 39 7.85 -17.21 -16.81
C GLY A 39 8.79 -16.25 -16.06
N PRO A 40 10.01 -16.04 -16.57
CA PRO A 40 11.04 -15.21 -15.91
C PRO A 40 10.57 -13.80 -15.53
N ILE A 41 9.74 -13.16 -16.38
CA ILE A 41 9.21 -11.81 -16.10
C ILE A 41 8.41 -11.81 -14.79
N GLY A 42 7.47 -12.76 -14.63
CA GLY A 42 6.68 -12.84 -13.41
C GLY A 42 7.53 -13.19 -12.18
N HIS A 43 8.51 -14.08 -12.34
CA HIS A 43 9.44 -14.40 -11.25
C HIS A 43 10.26 -13.20 -10.81
N SER A 44 10.81 -12.42 -11.76
CA SER A 44 11.55 -11.21 -11.45
C SER A 44 10.70 -10.17 -10.72
N VAL A 45 9.44 -10.02 -11.10
CA VAL A 45 8.49 -9.11 -10.44
C VAL A 45 8.17 -9.55 -9.01
N ASP A 46 7.90 -10.84 -8.81
CA ASP A 46 7.62 -11.34 -7.46
C ASP A 46 8.87 -11.27 -6.55
N ILE A 47 10.07 -11.53 -7.11
CA ILE A 47 11.33 -11.36 -6.37
C ILE A 47 11.53 -9.89 -5.98
N ALA A 48 11.32 -8.94 -6.91
CA ALA A 48 11.41 -7.52 -6.62
C ALA A 48 10.42 -7.08 -5.52
N ALA A 49 9.20 -7.62 -5.55
CA ALA A 49 8.20 -7.38 -4.51
C ALA A 49 8.62 -7.94 -3.13
N VAL A 50 9.14 -9.17 -3.09
CA VAL A 50 9.62 -9.79 -1.83
C VAL A 50 10.81 -9.00 -1.27
N ILE A 51 11.80 -8.66 -2.11
CA ILE A 51 12.98 -7.88 -1.69
C ILE A 51 12.54 -6.51 -1.18
N GLY A 52 11.75 -5.77 -1.94
CA GLY A 52 11.22 -4.46 -1.49
C GLY A 52 10.49 -4.58 -0.15
N THR A 53 9.61 -5.56 -0.02
CA THR A 53 8.82 -5.78 1.19
C THR A 53 9.68 -6.12 2.40
N ILE A 54 10.65 -7.04 2.30
CA ILE A 54 11.47 -7.42 3.47
C ILE A 54 12.32 -6.24 3.96
N PHE A 55 12.94 -5.47 3.05
CA PHE A 55 13.72 -4.30 3.44
C PHE A 55 12.85 -3.15 3.95
N GLY A 56 11.67 -2.94 3.36
CA GLY A 56 10.70 -1.97 3.85
C GLY A 56 10.23 -2.28 5.28
N ILE A 57 9.91 -3.54 5.57
CA ILE A 57 9.50 -3.98 6.91
C ILE A 57 10.69 -3.88 7.89
N ALA A 58 11.88 -4.37 7.50
CA ALA A 58 13.08 -4.29 8.34
C ALA A 58 13.41 -2.84 8.75
N THR A 59 13.23 -1.89 7.82
CA THR A 59 13.41 -0.47 8.09
C THR A 59 12.39 0.06 9.09
N THR A 60 11.12 -0.29 8.92
CA THR A 60 10.06 0.11 9.87
C THR A 60 10.34 -0.46 11.26
N LEU A 61 10.71 -1.74 11.35
CA LEU A 61 11.03 -2.37 12.62
C LEU A 61 12.32 -1.81 13.22
N GLY A 62 13.31 -1.48 12.40
CA GLY A 62 14.55 -0.86 12.88
C GLY A 62 14.34 0.53 13.47
N ILE A 63 13.60 1.40 12.79
CA ILE A 63 13.23 2.71 13.30
C ILE A 63 12.35 2.56 14.56
N GLY A 64 11.36 1.67 14.50
CA GLY A 64 10.45 1.41 15.62
C GLY A 64 11.18 0.92 16.88
N VAL A 65 12.15 0.00 16.75
CA VAL A 65 12.89 -0.52 17.90
C VAL A 65 13.82 0.52 18.54
N VAL A 66 14.41 1.41 17.74
CA VAL A 66 15.20 2.53 18.26
C VAL A 66 14.31 3.46 19.08
N GLN A 67 13.16 3.81 18.55
CA GLN A 67 12.19 4.68 19.24
C GLN A 67 11.61 4.02 20.50
N LEU A 68 11.30 2.72 20.46
CA LEU A 68 10.84 1.96 21.62
C LEU A 68 11.92 1.85 22.71
N ASN A 69 13.18 1.59 22.32
CA ASN A 69 14.28 1.54 23.30
C ASN A 69 14.44 2.89 24.00
N TYR A 70 14.33 4.00 23.27
CA TYR A 70 14.36 5.32 23.89
C TYR A 70 13.17 5.52 24.84
N GLY A 71 11.96 5.14 24.48
CA GLY A 71 10.79 5.20 25.36
C GLY A 71 10.97 4.39 26.65
N LEU A 72 11.57 3.19 26.56
CA LEU A 72 11.89 2.34 27.72
C LEU A 72 13.03 2.96 28.56
N SER A 73 13.99 3.62 27.92
CA SER A 73 15.05 4.35 28.65
C SER A 73 14.45 5.48 29.50
N VAL A 74 13.52 6.24 28.94
CA VAL A 74 12.86 7.36 29.64
C VAL A 74 11.97 6.89 30.80
N LEU A 75 11.29 5.74 30.65
CA LEU A 75 10.31 5.25 31.64
C LEU A 75 10.92 4.33 32.71
N PHE A 76 11.92 3.55 32.35
CA PHE A 76 12.44 2.45 33.18
C PHE A 76 13.96 2.47 33.33
N ASP A 77 14.65 3.51 32.89
CA ASP A 77 16.12 3.63 32.90
C ASP A 77 16.83 2.47 32.17
N ILE A 78 16.15 1.82 31.20
CA ILE A 78 16.78 0.78 30.37
C ILE A 78 17.79 1.47 29.44
N PRO A 79 19.07 1.05 29.42
CA PRO A 79 20.08 1.75 28.64
C PRO A 79 19.78 1.69 27.15
N ASP A 80 20.00 2.81 26.45
CA ASP A 80 19.97 2.83 24.96
C ASP A 80 21.20 2.09 24.43
N SER A 81 21.02 0.79 24.22
CA SER A 81 22.10 -0.12 23.83
C SER A 81 21.68 -1.07 22.74
N MET A 82 22.65 -1.57 21.97
CA MET A 82 22.40 -2.57 20.97
C MET A 82 21.83 -3.86 21.56
N ALA A 83 22.22 -4.22 22.79
CA ALA A 83 21.68 -5.38 23.48
C ALA A 83 20.19 -5.23 23.81
N ALA A 84 19.74 -4.04 24.24
CA ALA A 84 18.32 -3.77 24.49
C ALA A 84 17.53 -3.79 23.17
N LYS A 85 18.06 -3.21 22.09
CA LYS A 85 17.44 -3.28 20.75
C LYS A 85 17.34 -4.70 20.23
N ALA A 86 18.39 -5.52 20.40
CA ALA A 86 18.37 -6.94 20.04
C ALA A 86 17.33 -7.74 20.86
N ALA A 87 17.20 -7.45 22.15
CA ALA A 87 16.17 -8.07 22.99
C ALA A 87 14.76 -7.71 22.55
N LEU A 88 14.50 -6.46 22.17
CA LEU A 88 13.20 -6.03 21.63
C LEU A 88 12.87 -6.69 20.29
N ILE A 89 13.86 -6.83 19.41
CA ILE A 89 13.69 -7.55 18.13
C ILE A 89 13.38 -9.03 18.41
N ALA A 90 14.14 -9.67 19.30
CA ALA A 90 13.89 -11.07 19.68
C ALA A 90 12.50 -11.25 20.28
N LEU A 91 12.07 -10.34 21.17
CA LEU A 91 10.73 -10.35 21.75
C LEU A 91 9.65 -10.27 20.66
N SER A 92 9.82 -9.41 19.66
CA SER A 92 8.85 -9.29 18.55
C SER A 92 8.75 -10.58 17.73
N VAL A 93 9.88 -11.22 17.44
CA VAL A 93 9.92 -12.51 16.74
C VAL A 93 9.23 -13.60 17.56
N ILE A 94 9.44 -13.65 18.87
CA ILE A 94 8.77 -14.58 19.77
C ILE A 94 7.26 -14.35 19.76
N ILE A 95 6.81 -13.11 19.90
CA ILE A 95 5.37 -12.79 19.90
C ILE A 95 4.75 -13.15 18.55
N ALA A 96 5.40 -12.81 17.43
CA ALA A 96 4.93 -13.19 16.08
C ALA A 96 4.86 -14.73 15.94
N THR A 97 5.83 -15.47 16.47
CA THR A 97 5.84 -16.94 16.47
C THR A 97 4.67 -17.52 17.28
N ILE A 98 4.42 -16.98 18.47
CA ILE A 98 3.28 -17.39 19.32
C ILE A 98 1.95 -17.07 18.61
N SER A 99 1.83 -15.90 17.97
CA SER A 99 0.66 -15.51 17.19
C SER A 99 0.34 -16.52 16.09
N VAL A 100 1.36 -16.93 15.33
CA VAL A 100 1.23 -17.94 14.26
C VAL A 100 0.78 -19.30 14.78
N THR A 101 1.31 -19.73 15.91
CA THR A 101 1.06 -21.08 16.44
C THR A 101 -0.25 -21.21 17.20
N SER A 102 -0.71 -20.11 17.81
CA SER A 102 -1.93 -20.10 18.64
C SER A 102 -3.22 -19.82 17.84
N GLY A 103 -3.12 -19.42 16.58
CA GLY A 103 -4.30 -19.11 15.75
C GLY A 103 -5.15 -17.94 16.27
N VAL A 104 -4.55 -17.03 17.03
CA VAL A 104 -5.24 -15.92 17.74
C VAL A 104 -5.51 -14.73 16.80
N ASP A 105 -6.17 -14.95 15.65
CA ASP A 105 -6.58 -13.87 14.75
C ASP A 105 -7.46 -12.82 15.45
N LYS A 106 -8.28 -13.23 16.42
CA LYS A 106 -9.09 -12.33 17.22
C LYS A 106 -8.26 -11.42 18.13
N GLY A 107 -7.15 -11.92 18.68
CA GLY A 107 -6.28 -11.15 19.57
C GLY A 107 -5.57 -10.01 18.84
N ILE A 108 -5.04 -10.25 17.65
CA ILE A 108 -4.37 -9.23 16.82
C ILE A 108 -5.35 -8.13 16.44
N ARG A 109 -6.59 -8.50 16.11
CA ARG A 109 -7.62 -7.51 15.80
C ARG A 109 -7.90 -6.59 17.00
N VAL A 110 -8.08 -7.14 18.19
CA VAL A 110 -8.32 -6.35 19.42
C VAL A 110 -7.13 -5.44 19.72
N LEU A 111 -5.88 -5.94 19.57
CA LEU A 111 -4.68 -5.13 19.76
C LEU A 111 -4.60 -3.99 18.74
N SER A 112 -4.99 -4.23 17.49
CA SER A 112 -4.99 -3.19 16.46
C SER A 112 -6.08 -2.12 16.71
N GLU A 113 -7.26 -2.53 17.17
CA GLU A 113 -8.35 -1.60 17.56
C GLU A 113 -7.92 -0.75 18.77
N LEU A 114 -7.31 -1.36 19.79
CA LEU A 114 -6.74 -0.66 20.94
C LEU A 114 -5.66 0.33 20.51
N ASN A 115 -4.80 -0.05 19.58
CA ASN A 115 -3.72 0.79 19.09
C ASN A 115 -4.25 2.08 18.44
N VAL A 116 -5.28 1.97 17.60
CA VAL A 116 -5.94 3.15 17.00
C VAL A 116 -6.58 4.03 18.09
N ALA A 117 -7.21 3.42 19.09
CA ALA A 117 -7.83 4.17 20.20
C ALA A 117 -6.75 4.94 21.02
N LEU A 118 -5.62 4.30 21.32
CA LEU A 118 -4.52 4.94 22.04
C LEU A 118 -3.89 6.06 21.23
N ALA A 119 -3.70 5.88 19.93
CA ALA A 119 -3.17 6.91 19.04
C ALA A 119 -4.12 8.12 18.94
N LEU A 120 -5.43 7.90 18.86
CA LEU A 120 -6.43 8.97 18.91
C LEU A 120 -6.43 9.64 20.30
N GLY A 121 -6.27 8.88 21.37
CA GLY A 121 -6.11 9.41 22.72
C GLY A 121 -4.94 10.35 22.86
N LEU A 122 -3.78 10.02 22.28
CA LEU A 122 -2.59 10.88 22.24
C LEU A 122 -2.85 12.18 21.45
N ILE A 123 -3.52 12.08 20.27
CA ILE A 123 -3.90 13.29 19.52
C ILE A 123 -4.77 14.20 20.38
N LEU A 124 -5.80 13.66 21.01
CA LEU A 124 -6.72 14.43 21.85
C LEU A 124 -6.01 15.00 23.09
N PHE A 125 -5.11 14.22 23.71
CA PHE A 125 -4.31 14.68 24.83
C PHE A 125 -3.51 15.93 24.47
N VAL A 126 -2.72 15.89 23.38
CA VAL A 126 -1.92 17.03 22.95
C VAL A 126 -2.80 18.20 22.49
N LEU A 127 -3.91 17.92 21.81
CA LEU A 127 -4.86 18.95 21.38
C LEU A 127 -5.46 19.73 22.55
N PHE A 128 -5.82 19.05 23.65
CA PHE A 128 -6.47 19.70 24.79
C PHE A 128 -5.49 20.22 25.85
N MET A 129 -4.29 19.65 25.94
CA MET A 129 -3.27 20.11 26.89
C MET A 129 -2.40 21.24 26.33
N GLY A 130 -2.34 21.38 25.01
CA GLY A 130 -1.66 22.46 24.31
C GLY A 130 -2.57 23.66 24.06
N ASP A 131 -2.10 24.57 23.20
CA ASP A 131 -2.94 25.68 22.72
C ASP A 131 -3.95 25.17 21.71
N THR A 132 -5.11 24.72 22.17
CA THR A 132 -6.21 24.18 21.37
C THR A 132 -6.63 25.15 20.26
N SER A 133 -6.68 26.45 20.55
CA SER A 133 -7.10 27.46 19.56
C SER A 133 -6.09 27.57 18.43
N PHE A 134 -4.80 27.65 18.76
CA PHE A 134 -3.73 27.62 17.76
C PHE A 134 -3.75 26.34 16.92
N LEU A 135 -3.84 25.17 17.55
CA LEU A 135 -3.79 23.89 16.86
C LEU A 135 -4.97 23.69 15.91
N LEU A 136 -6.18 24.12 16.29
CA LEU A 136 -7.35 24.03 15.40
C LEU A 136 -7.24 25.02 14.22
N ASN A 137 -6.78 26.24 14.47
CA ASN A 137 -6.53 27.22 13.40
C ASN A 137 -5.43 26.71 12.44
N ALA A 138 -4.34 26.17 12.99
CA ALA A 138 -3.26 25.60 12.21
C ALA A 138 -3.72 24.38 11.38
N LEU A 139 -4.60 23.55 11.93
CA LEU A 139 -5.19 22.42 11.17
C LEU A 139 -5.96 22.93 9.93
N VAL A 140 -6.80 23.95 10.08
CA VAL A 140 -7.54 24.53 8.94
C VAL A 140 -6.58 25.12 7.92
N LEU A 141 -5.54 25.86 8.39
CA LEU A 141 -4.50 26.42 7.51
C LEU A 141 -3.75 25.30 6.76
N ASN A 142 -3.36 24.23 7.44
CA ASN A 142 -2.65 23.10 6.83
C ASN A 142 -3.49 22.41 5.75
N VAL A 143 -4.81 22.28 5.95
CA VAL A 143 -5.73 21.76 4.91
C VAL A 143 -5.75 22.69 3.70
N GLY A 144 -5.88 23.99 3.94
CA GLY A 144 -5.88 25.01 2.88
C GLY A 144 -4.57 25.02 2.07
N ASP A 145 -3.43 25.00 2.77
CA ASP A 145 -2.11 24.97 2.15
C ASP A 145 -1.87 23.67 1.37
N TYR A 146 -2.29 22.52 1.94
CA TYR A 146 -2.19 21.23 1.25
C TYR A 146 -2.94 21.26 -0.09
N VAL A 147 -4.17 21.73 -0.11
CA VAL A 147 -4.98 21.80 -1.33
C VAL A 147 -4.39 22.79 -2.33
N ASN A 148 -4.00 23.98 -1.85
CA ASN A 148 -3.51 25.06 -2.71
C ASN A 148 -2.12 24.77 -3.30
N ARG A 149 -1.20 24.20 -2.49
CA ARG A 149 0.21 23.97 -2.89
C ARG A 149 0.50 22.57 -3.37
N PHE A 150 -0.48 21.67 -3.39
CA PHE A 150 -0.28 20.25 -3.69
C PHE A 150 0.51 20.00 -4.98
N MET A 151 0.11 20.63 -6.08
CA MET A 151 0.80 20.43 -7.37
C MET A 151 2.21 21.01 -7.36
N GLY A 152 2.38 22.23 -6.82
CA GLY A 152 3.69 22.88 -6.73
C GLY A 152 4.67 22.10 -5.87
N MET A 153 4.24 21.63 -4.69
CA MET A 153 5.10 20.84 -3.80
C MET A 153 5.41 19.45 -4.37
N THR A 154 4.45 18.82 -5.06
CA THR A 154 4.65 17.50 -5.67
C THR A 154 5.68 17.54 -6.80
N LEU A 155 5.72 18.62 -7.58
CA LEU A 155 6.60 18.79 -8.72
C LEU A 155 7.88 19.57 -8.41
N ASN A 156 8.05 20.02 -7.16
CA ASN A 156 9.26 20.74 -6.76
C ASN A 156 10.44 19.76 -6.63
N SER A 157 11.38 19.86 -7.57
CA SER A 157 12.62 19.08 -7.58
C SER A 157 13.79 19.79 -6.89
N PHE A 158 13.57 21.01 -6.37
CA PHE A 158 14.62 21.86 -5.77
C PHE A 158 15.84 22.04 -6.69
N ALA A 159 15.61 22.16 -8.00
CA ALA A 159 16.68 22.16 -9.01
C ALA A 159 17.72 23.28 -8.82
N PHE A 160 17.31 24.40 -8.24
CA PHE A 160 18.16 25.58 -8.00
C PHE A 160 18.81 25.58 -6.60
N ASP A 161 18.06 25.19 -5.56
CA ASP A 161 18.53 25.23 -4.17
C ASP A 161 19.33 23.99 -3.79
N ARG A 162 19.05 22.84 -4.40
CA ARG A 162 19.72 21.55 -4.26
C ARG A 162 20.03 21.13 -2.80
N PRO A 163 19.05 21.04 -1.91
CA PRO A 163 19.26 20.57 -0.54
C PRO A 163 19.43 19.04 -0.57
N VAL A 164 20.54 18.53 -1.11
CA VAL A 164 20.74 17.12 -1.47
C VAL A 164 20.60 16.21 -0.26
N GLU A 165 21.20 16.58 0.86
CA GLU A 165 21.15 15.78 2.09
C GLU A 165 19.72 15.67 2.61
N TRP A 166 19.00 16.79 2.68
CA TRP A 166 17.59 16.79 3.08
C TRP A 166 16.73 15.99 2.12
N MET A 167 16.92 16.15 0.82
CA MET A 167 16.16 15.41 -0.18
C MET A 167 16.40 13.89 -0.09
N ASN A 168 17.64 13.47 0.15
CA ASN A 168 17.96 12.05 0.32
C ASN A 168 17.31 11.47 1.58
N ASN A 169 17.43 12.15 2.70
CA ASN A 169 16.96 11.66 3.99
C ASN A 169 15.44 11.72 4.14
N TRP A 170 14.76 12.64 3.46
CA TRP A 170 13.32 12.85 3.57
C TRP A 170 12.57 12.49 2.29
N THR A 171 12.78 13.21 1.19
CA THR A 171 12.00 13.01 -0.02
C THR A 171 12.24 11.64 -0.63
N LEU A 172 13.49 11.32 -0.96
CA LEU A 172 13.84 10.08 -1.63
C LEU A 172 13.58 8.87 -0.75
N PHE A 173 13.98 8.93 0.52
CA PHE A 173 13.76 7.85 1.46
C PHE A 173 12.27 7.55 1.67
N PHE A 174 11.44 8.55 1.95
CA PHE A 174 10.01 8.35 2.17
C PHE A 174 9.30 7.81 0.93
N TRP A 175 9.64 8.30 -0.26
CA TRP A 175 9.10 7.74 -1.51
C TRP A 175 9.50 6.28 -1.71
N ALA A 176 10.76 5.95 -1.53
CA ALA A 176 11.26 4.58 -1.63
C ALA A 176 10.61 3.65 -0.61
N TRP A 177 10.41 4.14 0.61
CA TRP A 177 9.75 3.38 1.68
C TRP A 177 8.29 3.06 1.35
N TRP A 178 7.53 4.04 0.85
CA TRP A 178 6.17 3.80 0.36
C TRP A 178 6.14 2.81 -0.82
N VAL A 179 7.07 2.91 -1.75
CA VAL A 179 7.23 1.97 -2.85
C VAL A 179 7.50 0.56 -2.33
N ALA A 180 8.45 0.40 -1.43
CA ALA A 180 8.84 -0.89 -0.83
C ALA A 180 7.69 -1.55 -0.07
N TRP A 181 6.84 -0.76 0.60
CA TRP A 181 5.66 -1.23 1.32
C TRP A 181 4.46 -1.52 0.42
N SER A 182 4.42 -1.01 -0.79
CA SER A 182 3.22 -1.07 -1.64
C SER A 182 2.78 -2.49 -2.03
N PRO A 183 3.66 -3.49 -2.25
CA PRO A 183 3.23 -4.87 -2.48
C PRO A 183 2.49 -5.45 -1.27
N PHE A 184 3.07 -5.26 -0.10
CA PHE A 184 2.53 -5.72 1.18
C PHE A 184 1.16 -5.13 1.47
N VAL A 185 1.07 -3.81 1.52
CA VAL A 185 -0.19 -3.11 1.83
C VAL A 185 -1.22 -3.35 0.73
N GLY A 186 -0.80 -3.40 -0.53
CA GLY A 186 -1.67 -3.68 -1.67
C GLY A 186 -2.32 -5.06 -1.57
N LEU A 187 -1.56 -6.10 -1.20
CA LEU A 187 -2.12 -7.45 -0.98
C LEU A 187 -3.13 -7.44 0.17
N PHE A 188 -2.78 -6.82 1.29
CA PHE A 188 -3.65 -6.74 2.45
C PHE A 188 -4.97 -6.01 2.13
N LEU A 189 -4.89 -4.84 1.50
CA LEU A 189 -6.06 -4.08 1.08
C LEU A 189 -6.92 -4.84 0.07
N ALA A 190 -6.32 -5.56 -0.88
CA ALA A 190 -7.06 -6.40 -1.82
C ALA A 190 -7.87 -7.47 -1.09
N ARG A 191 -7.28 -8.16 -0.09
CA ARG A 191 -7.97 -9.22 0.67
C ARG A 191 -9.18 -8.71 1.45
N ILE A 192 -9.04 -7.58 2.13
CA ILE A 192 -10.13 -7.01 2.94
C ILE A 192 -11.22 -6.31 2.11
N SER A 193 -10.95 -6.05 0.83
CA SER A 193 -11.86 -5.32 -0.06
C SER A 193 -12.82 -6.22 -0.85
N ARG A 194 -12.80 -7.53 -0.63
CA ARG A 194 -13.66 -8.47 -1.35
C ARG A 194 -15.14 -8.07 -1.22
N GLY A 195 -15.84 -7.99 -2.36
CA GLY A 195 -17.24 -7.57 -2.42
C GLY A 195 -17.48 -6.06 -2.38
N ARG A 196 -16.44 -5.24 -2.30
CA ARG A 196 -16.56 -3.78 -2.40
C ARG A 196 -16.46 -3.32 -3.84
N THR A 197 -17.11 -2.19 -4.14
CA THR A 197 -16.91 -1.54 -5.45
C THR A 197 -15.55 -0.83 -5.49
N ILE A 198 -15.00 -0.64 -6.70
CA ILE A 198 -13.74 0.11 -6.90
C ILE A 198 -13.86 1.51 -6.27
N ARG A 199 -15.01 2.18 -6.42
CA ARG A 199 -15.24 3.50 -5.80
C ARG A 199 -15.14 3.46 -4.28
N GLN A 200 -15.82 2.50 -3.62
CA GLN A 200 -15.75 2.34 -2.16
C GLN A 200 -14.32 2.03 -1.70
N PHE A 201 -13.61 1.18 -2.44
CA PHE A 201 -12.23 0.84 -2.16
C PHE A 201 -11.32 2.07 -2.23
N VAL A 202 -11.34 2.82 -3.34
CA VAL A 202 -10.48 3.99 -3.54
C VAL A 202 -10.79 5.08 -2.52
N LEU A 203 -12.06 5.40 -2.30
CA LEU A 203 -12.46 6.42 -1.31
C LEU A 203 -12.04 6.01 0.10
N GLY A 204 -12.30 4.76 0.52
CA GLY A 204 -11.91 4.27 1.84
C GLY A 204 -10.39 4.29 2.05
N THR A 205 -9.62 3.83 1.06
CA THR A 205 -8.15 3.76 1.14
C THR A 205 -7.48 5.14 1.11
N LEU A 206 -8.05 6.11 0.38
CA LEU A 206 -7.45 7.44 0.28
C LEU A 206 -7.91 8.37 1.39
N ILE A 207 -9.21 8.40 1.72
CA ILE A 207 -9.75 9.42 2.64
C ILE A 207 -9.41 9.08 4.09
N ILE A 208 -9.72 7.86 4.56
CA ILE A 208 -9.63 7.54 5.99
C ILE A 208 -8.18 7.66 6.52
N PRO A 209 -7.19 6.98 5.90
CA PRO A 209 -5.83 7.07 6.40
C PRO A 209 -5.20 8.46 6.17
N PHE A 210 -5.57 9.14 5.09
CA PHE A 210 -5.09 10.50 4.84
C PHE A 210 -5.61 11.48 5.90
N THR A 211 -6.89 11.40 6.26
CA THR A 211 -7.47 12.24 7.32
C THR A 211 -6.75 12.01 8.65
N PHE A 212 -6.50 10.75 9.01
CA PHE A 212 -5.74 10.42 10.22
C PHE A 212 -4.31 11.00 10.16
N THR A 213 -3.61 10.82 9.04
CA THR A 213 -2.26 11.36 8.85
C THR A 213 -2.23 12.89 8.94
N LEU A 214 -3.22 13.54 8.34
CA LEU A 214 -3.35 15.00 8.39
C LEU A 214 -3.56 15.50 9.82
N LEU A 215 -4.46 14.87 10.58
CA LEU A 215 -4.69 15.19 11.99
C LEU A 215 -3.43 14.96 12.83
N TRP A 216 -2.78 13.80 12.67
CA TRP A 216 -1.55 13.46 13.38
C TRP A 216 -0.46 14.50 13.14
N LEU A 217 -0.12 14.76 11.88
CA LEU A 217 0.92 15.69 11.50
C LEU A 217 0.57 17.14 11.87
N SER A 218 -0.71 17.53 11.76
CA SER A 218 -1.11 18.88 12.14
C SER A 218 -1.05 19.10 13.66
N VAL A 219 -1.51 18.15 14.47
CA VAL A 219 -1.47 18.31 15.92
C VAL A 219 -0.03 18.24 16.45
N PHE A 220 0.68 17.15 16.20
CA PHE A 220 2.04 16.98 16.74
C PHE A 220 3.06 17.90 16.07
N GLY A 221 2.97 18.09 14.75
CA GLY A 221 3.89 18.96 14.01
C GLY A 221 3.73 20.43 14.38
N ASN A 222 2.50 20.94 14.46
CA ASN A 222 2.29 22.33 14.87
C ASN A 222 2.58 22.55 16.36
N SER A 223 2.37 21.53 17.21
CA SER A 223 2.82 21.61 18.62
C SER A 223 4.33 21.76 18.71
N ALA A 224 5.08 20.98 17.94
CA ALA A 224 6.54 21.10 17.90
C ALA A 224 6.99 22.47 17.35
N LEU A 225 6.34 22.95 16.28
CA LEU A 225 6.62 24.28 15.73
C LEU A 225 6.29 25.40 16.74
N TYR A 226 5.19 25.26 17.47
CA TYR A 226 4.80 26.20 18.50
C TYR A 226 5.88 26.32 19.58
N GLU A 227 6.39 25.21 20.10
CA GLU A 227 7.48 25.18 21.07
C GLU A 227 8.76 25.85 20.52
N ILE A 228 9.14 25.54 19.28
CA ILE A 228 10.33 26.14 18.65
C ILE A 228 10.19 27.67 18.53
N ILE A 229 9.03 28.15 18.08
CA ILE A 229 8.77 29.58 17.88
C ILE A 229 8.76 30.34 19.23
N HIS A 230 8.31 29.70 20.33
CA HIS A 230 8.22 30.32 21.64
C HIS A 230 9.45 30.12 22.54
N GLY A 231 10.57 29.72 21.95
CA GLY A 231 11.88 29.72 22.65
C GLY A 231 12.46 28.33 22.91
N GLY A 232 11.86 27.26 22.37
CA GLY A 232 12.34 25.88 22.50
C GLY A 232 13.56 25.55 21.62
N ALA A 233 14.60 26.38 21.65
CA ALA A 233 15.81 26.15 20.85
C ALA A 233 16.48 24.79 21.18
N ALA A 234 16.55 24.43 22.47
CA ALA A 234 17.10 23.16 22.91
C ALA A 234 16.27 21.94 22.39
N PHE A 235 14.94 22.07 22.37
CA PHE A 235 14.05 21.06 21.78
C PHE A 235 14.31 20.94 20.28
N ALA A 236 14.44 22.06 19.56
CA ALA A 236 14.72 22.07 18.14
C ALA A 236 16.03 21.36 17.80
N GLU A 237 17.13 21.68 18.55
CA GLU A 237 18.43 21.06 18.35
C GLU A 237 18.38 19.53 18.61
N GLU A 238 17.77 19.13 19.73
CA GLU A 238 17.62 17.70 20.05
C GLU A 238 16.80 16.94 18.98
N ALA A 239 15.66 17.50 18.56
CA ALA A 239 14.80 16.87 17.55
C ALA A 239 15.45 16.79 16.16
N MET A 240 16.32 17.73 15.81
CA MET A 240 17.08 17.70 14.54
C MET A 240 18.24 16.71 14.57
N VAL A 241 18.95 16.61 15.68
CA VAL A 241 20.10 15.69 15.83
C VAL A 241 19.66 14.27 16.14
N HIS A 242 18.61 14.13 16.94
CA HIS A 242 18.04 12.85 17.40
C HIS A 242 16.54 12.75 17.10
N PRO A 243 16.13 12.58 15.83
CA PRO A 243 14.71 12.52 15.43
C PRO A 243 13.91 11.44 16.19
N GLU A 244 14.56 10.36 16.58
CA GLU A 244 13.95 9.26 17.34
C GLU A 244 13.49 9.66 18.73
N ARG A 245 14.06 10.74 19.28
CA ARG A 245 13.73 11.28 20.61
C ARG A 245 12.67 12.38 20.54
N GLY A 246 12.57 13.08 19.41
CA GLY A 246 11.75 14.28 19.23
C GLY A 246 10.30 14.13 19.69
N PHE A 247 9.70 12.94 19.52
CA PHE A 247 8.34 12.69 19.97
C PHE A 247 8.20 12.69 21.50
N TYR A 248 9.14 12.06 22.22
CA TYR A 248 9.14 12.07 23.68
C TYR A 248 9.54 13.43 24.25
N SER A 249 10.50 14.12 23.63
CA SER A 249 10.90 15.46 24.01
C SER A 249 9.74 16.47 23.84
N LEU A 250 8.90 16.29 22.82
CA LEU A 250 7.66 17.05 22.68
C LEU A 250 6.66 16.73 23.81
N LEU A 251 6.43 15.45 24.12
CA LEU A 251 5.52 15.07 25.21
C LEU A 251 5.98 15.57 26.56
N ALA A 252 7.28 15.75 26.76
CA ALA A 252 7.84 16.32 28.00
C ALA A 252 7.49 17.80 28.22
N GLN A 253 7.04 18.51 27.20
CA GLN A 253 6.56 19.90 27.34
C GLN A 253 5.14 19.96 27.93
N TYR A 254 4.42 18.80 27.99
CA TYR A 254 3.06 18.74 28.51
C TYR A 254 2.98 18.15 29.91
N PRO A 255 1.92 18.48 30.69
CA PRO A 255 1.70 17.87 31.99
C PRO A 255 1.52 16.35 31.90
N ALA A 256 1.75 15.66 33.01
CA ALA A 256 1.63 14.20 33.10
C ALA A 256 2.51 13.45 32.10
N PHE A 257 3.76 13.87 31.92
CA PHE A 257 4.72 13.29 30.98
C PHE A 257 4.83 11.77 31.10
N THR A 258 5.00 11.24 32.31
CA THR A 258 5.13 9.78 32.53
C THR A 258 3.91 9.01 31.98
N PHE A 259 2.71 9.55 32.13
CA PHE A 259 1.49 8.95 31.59
C PHE A 259 1.49 9.01 30.06
N SER A 260 1.70 10.17 29.46
CA SER A 260 1.70 10.33 27.99
C SER A 260 2.83 9.53 27.32
N ALA A 261 4.02 9.51 27.90
CA ALA A 261 5.15 8.70 27.46
C ALA A 261 4.85 7.19 27.58
N SER A 262 4.18 6.74 28.65
CA SER A 262 3.75 5.35 28.79
C SER A 262 2.75 4.95 27.71
N VAL A 263 1.73 5.78 27.46
CA VAL A 263 0.75 5.55 26.38
C VAL A 263 1.45 5.52 25.02
N ALA A 264 2.39 6.44 24.77
CA ALA A 264 3.16 6.48 23.52
C ALA A 264 4.01 5.22 23.32
N THR A 265 4.69 4.76 24.37
CA THR A 265 5.53 3.54 24.32
C THR A 265 4.68 2.29 24.10
N ILE A 266 3.53 2.16 24.78
CA ILE A 266 2.60 1.05 24.57
C ILE A 266 2.05 1.08 23.14
N THR A 267 1.63 2.24 22.65
CA THR A 267 1.15 2.42 21.27
C THR A 267 2.23 2.03 20.27
N GLY A 268 3.47 2.50 20.46
CA GLY A 268 4.61 2.12 19.62
C GLY A 268 4.89 0.62 19.63
N LEU A 269 4.84 -0.03 20.80
CA LEU A 269 5.03 -1.47 20.95
C LEU A 269 3.92 -2.25 20.20
N LEU A 270 2.68 -1.84 20.31
CA LEU A 270 1.56 -2.48 19.62
C LEU A 270 1.70 -2.34 18.09
N PHE A 271 2.05 -1.16 17.59
CA PHE A 271 2.35 -0.96 16.16
C PHE A 271 3.52 -1.81 15.69
N TYR A 272 4.56 -1.88 16.48
CA TYR A 272 5.75 -2.67 16.19
C TYR A 272 5.41 -4.16 16.03
N VAL A 273 4.73 -4.75 17.01
CA VAL A 273 4.36 -6.18 17.03
C VAL A 273 3.38 -6.51 15.90
N THR A 274 2.34 -5.70 15.71
CA THR A 274 1.33 -5.94 14.66
C THR A 274 1.91 -5.80 13.26
N SER A 275 2.88 -4.90 13.05
CA SER A 275 3.59 -4.74 11.78
C SER A 275 4.51 -5.93 11.48
N ALA A 276 5.23 -6.42 12.49
CA ALA A 276 6.11 -7.58 12.36
C ALA A 276 5.32 -8.86 11.98
N ASP A 277 4.21 -9.13 12.68
CA ASP A 277 3.36 -10.29 12.41
C ASP A 277 2.72 -10.23 11.02
N SER A 278 2.12 -9.08 10.68
CA SER A 278 1.49 -8.87 9.38
C SER A 278 2.51 -8.96 8.23
N GLY A 279 3.73 -8.46 8.45
CA GLY A 279 4.82 -8.54 7.50
C GLY A 279 5.24 -9.97 7.20
N ALA A 280 5.41 -10.77 8.24
CA ALA A 280 5.75 -12.19 8.10
C ALA A 280 4.65 -13.00 7.41
N LEU A 281 3.37 -12.70 7.69
CA LEU A 281 2.22 -13.29 7.02
C LEU A 281 2.26 -13.02 5.51
N VAL A 282 2.44 -11.77 5.11
CA VAL A 282 2.40 -11.39 3.69
C VAL A 282 3.62 -11.93 2.93
N LEU A 283 4.83 -11.89 3.51
CA LEU A 283 6.01 -12.50 2.91
C LEU A 283 5.84 -14.01 2.77
N GLY A 284 5.24 -14.66 3.75
CA GLY A 284 4.84 -16.06 3.64
C GLY A 284 3.92 -16.30 2.46
N ASN A 285 2.90 -15.47 2.30
CA ASN A 285 1.95 -15.57 1.19
C ASN A 285 2.59 -15.30 -0.19
N PHE A 286 3.52 -14.35 -0.29
CA PHE A 286 4.25 -14.08 -1.54
C PHE A 286 5.18 -15.23 -1.96
N THR A 287 5.67 -15.99 -1.01
CA THR A 287 6.65 -17.06 -1.23
C THR A 287 6.05 -18.47 -1.18
N SER A 288 4.72 -18.58 -1.14
CA SER A 288 4.01 -19.86 -1.14
C SER A 288 2.97 -19.93 -2.28
N GLN A 289 2.64 -21.16 -2.70
CA GLN A 289 1.50 -21.40 -3.59
C GLN A 289 0.25 -21.61 -2.72
N LEU A 290 -0.58 -20.58 -2.65
CA LEU A 290 -1.84 -20.63 -1.91
C LEU A 290 -2.87 -21.45 -2.68
N LYS A 291 -3.59 -22.35 -1.98
CA LYS A 291 -4.66 -23.18 -2.57
C LYS A 291 -5.91 -22.37 -2.89
N ASP A 292 -6.16 -21.34 -2.12
CA ASP A 292 -7.29 -20.41 -2.26
C ASP A 292 -6.83 -18.99 -1.87
N ILE A 293 -7.54 -17.98 -2.41
CA ILE A 293 -7.28 -16.55 -2.15
C ILE A 293 -7.37 -16.22 -0.65
N ASN A 294 -8.19 -16.96 0.10
CA ASN A 294 -8.38 -16.75 1.53
C ASN A 294 -7.46 -17.60 2.41
N SER A 295 -6.67 -18.51 1.81
CA SER A 295 -5.71 -19.32 2.56
C SER A 295 -4.46 -18.53 2.88
N ASP A 296 -3.81 -18.89 3.98
CA ASP A 296 -2.53 -18.32 4.40
C ASP A 296 -1.40 -19.32 4.19
N ALA A 297 -0.18 -18.79 4.14
CA ALA A 297 1.03 -19.60 4.08
C ALA A 297 1.17 -20.52 5.29
N PRO A 298 1.86 -21.66 5.14
CA PRO A 298 2.15 -22.55 6.25
C PRO A 298 2.83 -21.81 7.42
N GLY A 299 2.48 -22.17 8.66
CA GLY A 299 2.99 -21.49 9.86
C GLY A 299 4.51 -21.44 9.94
N TRP A 300 5.22 -22.52 9.55
CA TRP A 300 6.68 -22.53 9.54
C TRP A 300 7.29 -21.44 8.64
N LEU A 301 6.64 -21.12 7.53
CA LEU A 301 7.14 -20.10 6.60
C LEU A 301 6.95 -18.67 7.17
N ARG A 302 5.87 -18.45 7.90
CA ARG A 302 5.66 -17.20 8.65
C ARG A 302 6.72 -17.02 9.73
N VAL A 303 7.01 -18.08 10.48
CA VAL A 303 8.10 -18.08 11.49
C VAL A 303 9.45 -17.81 10.83
N PHE A 304 9.75 -18.49 9.72
CA PHE A 304 10.97 -18.23 8.93
C PHE A 304 11.12 -16.76 8.57
N TRP A 305 10.06 -16.14 8.02
CA TRP A 305 10.11 -14.74 7.63
C TRP A 305 10.20 -13.79 8.84
N SER A 306 9.54 -14.11 9.96
CA SER A 306 9.70 -13.33 11.20
C SER A 306 11.15 -13.30 11.68
N VAL A 307 11.81 -14.46 11.70
CA VAL A 307 13.22 -14.58 12.05
C VAL A 307 14.12 -13.87 11.06
N ALA A 308 13.89 -14.07 9.75
CA ALA A 308 14.68 -13.44 8.69
C ALA A 308 14.61 -11.89 8.75
N ILE A 309 13.41 -11.33 8.95
CA ILE A 309 13.23 -9.89 9.14
C ILE A 309 13.96 -9.41 10.38
N GLY A 310 13.82 -10.12 11.51
CA GLY A 310 14.48 -9.76 12.76
C GLY A 310 16.01 -9.75 12.62
N LEU A 311 16.59 -10.79 12.01
CA LEU A 311 18.04 -10.86 11.76
C LEU A 311 18.52 -9.78 10.82
N LEU A 312 17.77 -9.51 9.75
CA LEU A 312 18.07 -8.44 8.80
C LEU A 312 18.06 -7.07 9.50
N THR A 313 17.02 -6.79 10.28
CA THR A 313 16.89 -5.54 11.04
C THR A 313 18.06 -5.36 11.99
N LEU A 314 18.39 -6.40 12.75
CA LEU A 314 19.52 -6.36 13.70
C LEU A 314 20.85 -6.11 12.98
N GLY A 315 21.12 -6.87 11.90
CA GLY A 315 22.35 -6.72 11.13
C GLY A 315 22.53 -5.33 10.56
N MET A 316 21.45 -4.73 10.05
CA MET A 316 21.50 -3.36 9.52
C MET A 316 21.71 -2.32 10.61
N LEU A 317 21.05 -2.46 11.77
CA LEU A 317 21.27 -1.57 12.92
C LEU A 317 22.71 -1.65 13.45
N MET A 318 23.33 -2.84 13.42
CA MET A 318 24.73 -3.01 13.84
C MET A 318 25.74 -2.40 12.86
N THR A 319 25.38 -2.22 11.59
CA THR A 319 26.30 -1.70 10.57
C THR A 319 26.41 -0.18 10.63
N ASN A 320 25.32 0.54 10.44
CA ASN A 320 25.30 2.01 10.42
C ASN A 320 23.95 2.58 10.92
N GLY A 321 23.30 1.87 11.81
CA GLY A 321 22.04 2.31 12.44
C GLY A 321 20.91 2.58 11.45
N ILE A 322 20.17 3.66 11.69
CA ILE A 322 19.02 4.07 10.89
C ILE A 322 19.42 4.38 9.42
N SER A 323 20.59 4.99 9.21
CA SER A 323 21.06 5.35 7.87
C SER A 323 21.26 4.12 6.97
N ALA A 324 21.74 2.98 7.51
CA ALA A 324 21.83 1.73 6.76
C ALA A 324 20.45 1.24 6.30
N LEU A 325 19.46 1.31 7.18
CA LEU A 325 18.07 0.93 6.90
C LEU A 325 17.48 1.81 5.79
N GLN A 326 17.67 3.12 5.88
CA GLN A 326 17.16 4.08 4.89
C GLN A 326 17.79 3.85 3.51
N ASN A 327 19.11 3.81 3.42
CA ASN A 327 19.83 3.63 2.17
C ASN A 327 19.51 2.30 1.50
N THR A 328 19.40 1.23 2.28
CA THR A 328 19.08 -0.09 1.72
C THR A 328 17.65 -0.14 1.21
N THR A 329 16.70 0.51 1.90
CA THR A 329 15.32 0.61 1.42
C THR A 329 15.24 1.38 0.10
N VAL A 330 16.01 2.44 -0.08
CA VAL A 330 16.08 3.19 -1.35
C VAL A 330 16.58 2.28 -2.47
N ILE A 331 17.68 1.54 -2.24
CA ILE A 331 18.28 0.66 -3.26
C ILE A 331 17.33 -0.50 -3.59
N MET A 332 16.79 -1.18 -2.58
CA MET A 332 15.99 -2.40 -2.76
C MET A 332 14.56 -2.11 -3.19
N GLY A 333 14.04 -0.91 -2.92
CA GLY A 333 12.73 -0.45 -3.41
C GLY A 333 12.75 -0.03 -4.88
N LEU A 334 13.91 0.37 -5.41
CA LEU A 334 14.05 0.89 -6.78
C LEU A 334 13.53 -0.07 -7.86
N PRO A 335 13.86 -1.38 -7.87
CA PRO A 335 13.34 -2.30 -8.89
C PRO A 335 11.80 -2.34 -8.90
N PHE A 336 11.18 -2.28 -7.73
CA PHE A 336 9.73 -2.32 -7.63
C PHE A 336 9.07 -1.01 -8.08
N SER A 337 9.77 0.12 -8.07
CA SER A 337 9.24 1.38 -8.60
C SER A 337 8.88 1.27 -10.09
N PHE A 338 9.68 0.56 -10.88
CA PHE A 338 9.37 0.28 -12.29
C PHE A 338 8.15 -0.62 -12.45
N VAL A 339 7.99 -1.61 -11.56
CA VAL A 339 6.82 -2.51 -11.56
C VAL A 339 5.53 -1.73 -11.36
N ILE A 340 5.50 -0.73 -10.47
CA ILE A 340 4.32 0.11 -10.21
C ILE A 340 3.84 0.81 -11.50
N PHE A 341 4.74 1.33 -12.34
CA PHE A 341 4.36 1.95 -13.61
C PHE A 341 3.70 0.95 -14.57
N PHE A 342 4.21 -0.27 -14.65
CA PHE A 342 3.58 -1.32 -15.45
C PHE A 342 2.21 -1.73 -14.89
N VAL A 343 2.09 -1.83 -13.57
CA VAL A 343 0.80 -2.10 -12.91
C VAL A 343 -0.22 -1.01 -13.25
N MET A 344 0.18 0.26 -13.17
CA MET A 344 -0.67 1.41 -13.52
C MET A 344 -1.13 1.33 -14.98
N ALA A 345 -0.21 1.10 -15.91
CA ALA A 345 -0.53 0.99 -17.33
C ALA A 345 -1.45 -0.22 -17.63
N GLY A 346 -1.19 -1.37 -16.98
CA GLY A 346 -2.01 -2.57 -17.11
C GLY A 346 -3.43 -2.39 -16.59
N LEU A 347 -3.57 -1.76 -15.43
CA LEU A 347 -4.86 -1.47 -14.82
C LEU A 347 -5.66 -0.48 -15.67
N TYR A 348 -5.03 0.61 -16.12
CA TYR A 348 -5.66 1.59 -17.02
C TYR A 348 -6.19 0.91 -18.30
N LYS A 349 -5.35 0.10 -18.96
CA LYS A 349 -5.74 -0.66 -20.16
C LYS A 349 -6.95 -1.54 -19.90
N SER A 350 -6.97 -2.26 -18.78
CA SER A 350 -8.05 -3.18 -18.44
C SER A 350 -9.36 -2.46 -18.13
N LEU A 351 -9.29 -1.37 -17.36
CA LEU A 351 -10.47 -0.55 -17.05
C LEU A 351 -11.05 0.09 -18.32
N LYS A 352 -10.21 0.55 -19.25
CA LYS A 352 -10.65 1.11 -20.52
C LYS A 352 -11.36 0.06 -21.40
N VAL A 353 -10.86 -1.18 -21.42
CA VAL A 353 -11.52 -2.29 -22.13
C VAL A 353 -12.88 -2.61 -21.49
N GLU A 354 -12.97 -2.59 -20.16
CA GLU A 354 -14.25 -2.80 -19.46
C GLU A 354 -15.27 -1.71 -19.78
N ASP A 355 -14.81 -0.46 -19.86
CA ASP A 355 -15.66 0.69 -20.21
C ASP A 355 -16.23 0.55 -21.63
N TYR A 356 -15.40 0.22 -22.61
CA TYR A 356 -15.86 -0.07 -23.96
C TYR A 356 -16.88 -1.23 -24.03
N ARG A 357 -16.67 -2.28 -23.26
CA ARG A 357 -17.63 -3.40 -23.18
C ARG A 357 -18.96 -2.94 -22.60
N ARG A 358 -18.93 -2.08 -21.58
CA ARG A 358 -20.13 -1.55 -20.95
C ARG A 358 -20.88 -0.60 -21.89
N GLU A 359 -20.18 0.26 -22.63
CA GLU A 359 -20.79 1.12 -23.64
C GLU A 359 -21.44 0.34 -24.75
N SER A 360 -20.76 -0.71 -25.24
CA SER A 360 -21.31 -1.59 -26.29
C SER A 360 -22.56 -2.30 -25.80
N ALA A 361 -22.55 -2.85 -24.58
CA ALA A 361 -23.74 -3.47 -23.99
C ALA A 361 -24.91 -2.49 -23.80
N ASN A 362 -24.62 -1.24 -23.44
CA ASN A 362 -25.65 -0.21 -23.30
C ASN A 362 -26.21 0.24 -24.65
N ARG A 363 -25.40 0.27 -25.71
CA ARG A 363 -25.87 0.57 -27.11
C ARG A 363 -26.77 -0.55 -27.63
N ASP A 364 -26.49 -1.80 -27.29
CA ASP A 364 -27.35 -2.92 -27.69
C ASP A 364 -28.68 -2.98 -26.91
N THR A 365 -28.75 -2.32 -25.75
CA THR A 365 -29.95 -2.20 -24.91
C THR A 365 -30.74 -0.90 -25.17
N ALA A 366 -30.18 0.06 -25.94
CA ALA A 366 -30.90 1.25 -26.34
C ALA A 366 -32.13 0.87 -27.19
N PRO A 367 -33.32 1.48 -26.98
CA PRO A 367 -34.50 1.20 -27.79
C PRO A 367 -34.17 1.54 -29.25
N ARG A 368 -34.04 0.53 -30.11
CA ARG A 368 -34.02 0.81 -31.56
C ARG A 368 -35.33 1.43 -31.93
N PRO A 369 -35.32 2.46 -32.81
CA PRO A 369 -36.57 3.06 -33.33
C PRO A 369 -37.47 1.93 -33.84
N LEU A 370 -38.74 1.95 -33.43
CA LEU A 370 -39.76 0.99 -33.77
C LEU A 370 -39.97 0.98 -35.31
N GLY A 371 -39.25 0.12 -35.97
CA GLY A 371 -39.47 -0.24 -37.37
C GLY A 371 -39.27 -1.73 -37.47
N LEU A 372 -40.38 -2.43 -37.52
CA LEU A 372 -40.58 -3.82 -37.96
C LEU A 372 -39.84 -4.95 -37.21
N GLN A 373 -40.68 -5.74 -36.49
CA GLN A 373 -40.53 -7.18 -36.18
C GLN A 373 -39.25 -7.63 -35.51
N ASP A 374 -39.19 -7.58 -34.21
CA ASP A 374 -38.96 -8.76 -33.38
C ASP A 374 -39.09 -8.36 -31.90
N ARG A 375 -40.27 -8.49 -31.33
CA ARG A 375 -40.46 -8.58 -29.90
C ARG A 375 -39.85 -9.91 -29.42
N LEU A 376 -38.51 -9.93 -29.34
CA LEU A 376 -37.84 -11.02 -28.65
C LEU A 376 -38.43 -11.12 -27.25
N SER A 377 -39.05 -12.26 -26.95
CA SER A 377 -39.64 -12.48 -25.63
C SER A 377 -38.57 -12.25 -24.57
N TRP A 378 -38.96 -11.77 -23.37
CA TRP A 378 -38.04 -11.56 -22.27
C TRP A 378 -37.17 -12.77 -21.96
N LYS A 379 -37.65 -13.98 -22.22
CA LYS A 379 -36.91 -15.25 -22.10
C LYS A 379 -35.73 -15.33 -23.09
N LYS A 380 -35.90 -14.89 -24.32
CA LYS A 380 -34.81 -14.84 -25.30
C LYS A 380 -33.76 -13.77 -24.96
N ARG A 381 -34.19 -12.61 -24.36
CA ARG A 381 -33.26 -11.59 -23.86
C ARG A 381 -32.47 -12.11 -22.66
N LEU A 382 -33.11 -12.78 -21.72
CA LEU A 382 -32.47 -13.40 -20.57
C LEU A 382 -31.49 -14.52 -21.01
N SER A 383 -31.87 -15.35 -21.97
CA SER A 383 -31.00 -16.36 -22.54
C SER A 383 -29.76 -15.79 -23.21
N ARG A 384 -29.85 -14.63 -23.91
CA ARG A 384 -28.70 -13.94 -24.49
C ARG A 384 -27.77 -13.35 -23.42
N LEU A 385 -28.30 -12.86 -22.30
CA LEU A 385 -27.52 -12.36 -21.17
C LEU A 385 -26.83 -13.47 -20.37
N MET A 386 -27.42 -14.67 -20.35
CA MET A 386 -26.93 -15.82 -19.59
C MET A 386 -26.06 -16.79 -20.42
N ASN A 387 -26.15 -16.76 -21.72
CA ASN A 387 -25.32 -17.58 -22.60
C ASN A 387 -24.07 -16.82 -23.03
N TYR A 388 -23.00 -16.99 -22.28
CA TYR A 388 -21.66 -16.77 -22.84
C TYR A 388 -21.43 -17.82 -23.91
N PRO A 389 -21.19 -17.44 -25.20
CA PRO A 389 -20.92 -18.40 -26.24
C PRO A 389 -19.68 -19.24 -25.88
N GLY A 390 -19.83 -20.51 -25.72
CA GLY A 390 -18.72 -21.43 -25.48
C GLY A 390 -17.74 -21.39 -26.66
N THR A 391 -16.48 -21.76 -26.42
CA THR A 391 -15.36 -21.68 -27.39
C THR A 391 -15.74 -22.34 -28.75
N ARG A 392 -16.52 -23.41 -28.71
CA ARG A 392 -17.00 -24.12 -29.92
C ARG A 392 -17.97 -23.27 -30.74
N TYR A 393 -18.90 -22.59 -30.07
CA TYR A 393 -19.87 -21.70 -30.74
C TYR A 393 -19.19 -20.44 -31.29
N THR A 394 -18.25 -19.86 -30.54
CA THR A 394 -17.48 -18.71 -31.00
C THR A 394 -16.66 -19.07 -32.25
N LYS A 395 -16.01 -20.24 -32.25
CA LYS A 395 -15.23 -20.72 -33.39
C LYS A 395 -16.13 -20.92 -34.60
N GLN A 396 -17.28 -21.58 -34.44
CA GLN A 396 -18.25 -21.77 -35.49
C GLN A 396 -18.76 -20.44 -36.06
N MET A 397 -19.09 -19.47 -35.21
CA MET A 397 -19.53 -18.14 -35.62
C MET A 397 -18.44 -17.35 -36.36
N MET A 398 -17.19 -17.48 -35.95
CA MET A 398 -16.04 -16.89 -36.64
C MET A 398 -15.92 -17.47 -38.06
N GLU A 399 -16.02 -18.79 -38.21
CA GLU A 399 -15.85 -19.47 -39.49
C GLU A 399 -17.07 -19.32 -40.45
N THR A 400 -18.31 -19.31 -39.91
CA THR A 400 -19.52 -19.30 -40.74
C THR A 400 -20.10 -17.91 -41.00
N VAL A 401 -19.81 -16.92 -40.15
CA VAL A 401 -20.40 -15.58 -40.25
C VAL A 401 -19.35 -14.49 -40.38
N CYS A 402 -18.39 -14.47 -39.42
CA CYS A 402 -17.46 -13.33 -39.36
C CYS A 402 -16.44 -13.36 -40.52
N TYR A 403 -15.86 -14.52 -40.81
CA TYR A 403 -14.83 -14.63 -41.83
C TYR A 403 -15.39 -14.38 -43.26
N PRO A 404 -16.54 -14.95 -43.65
CA PRO A 404 -17.16 -14.63 -44.93
C PRO A 404 -17.54 -13.17 -45.09
N ALA A 405 -18.11 -12.55 -44.06
CA ALA A 405 -18.46 -11.14 -44.09
C ALA A 405 -17.21 -10.24 -44.20
N MET A 406 -16.11 -10.57 -43.50
CA MET A 406 -14.84 -9.86 -43.63
C MET A 406 -14.21 -10.03 -45.00
N GLU A 407 -14.32 -11.22 -45.61
CA GLU A 407 -13.82 -11.50 -46.95
C GLU A 407 -14.59 -10.68 -48.01
N GLU A 408 -15.92 -10.60 -47.88
CA GLU A 408 -16.76 -9.77 -48.76
C GLU A 408 -16.38 -8.29 -48.70
N VAL A 409 -16.19 -7.76 -47.52
CA VAL A 409 -15.70 -6.37 -47.31
C VAL A 409 -14.29 -6.19 -47.88
N ALA A 410 -13.41 -7.16 -47.67
CA ALA A 410 -12.03 -7.09 -48.16
C ALA A 410 -12.00 -7.11 -49.70
N GLN A 411 -12.86 -7.90 -50.34
CA GLN A 411 -12.99 -7.95 -51.81
C GLN A 411 -13.46 -6.59 -52.34
N GLU A 412 -14.48 -5.99 -51.75
CA GLU A 412 -14.98 -4.67 -52.18
C GLU A 412 -13.91 -3.59 -52.00
N LEU A 413 -13.15 -3.62 -50.91
CA LEU A 413 -12.05 -2.67 -50.69
C LEU A 413 -10.89 -2.85 -51.68
N ARG A 414 -10.56 -4.11 -52.06
CA ARG A 414 -9.55 -4.42 -53.09
C ARG A 414 -10.00 -3.91 -54.47
N LEU A 415 -11.28 -4.06 -54.79
CA LEU A 415 -11.87 -3.53 -56.04
C LEU A 415 -11.76 -2.01 -56.11
N ARG A 416 -11.74 -1.32 -54.98
CA ARG A 416 -11.56 0.12 -54.89
C ARG A 416 -10.08 0.56 -54.75
N GLY A 417 -9.14 -0.38 -54.91
CA GLY A 417 -7.71 -0.09 -54.93
C GLY A 417 -7.03 -0.07 -53.54
N ALA A 418 -7.72 -0.52 -52.48
CA ALA A 418 -7.13 -0.62 -51.17
C ALA A 418 -6.37 -1.96 -51.00
N TYR A 419 -5.19 -1.93 -50.40
CA TYR A 419 -4.48 -3.14 -50.01
C TYR A 419 -5.07 -3.67 -48.69
N VAL A 420 -5.64 -4.87 -48.73
CA VAL A 420 -6.28 -5.50 -47.57
C VAL A 420 -5.81 -6.95 -47.44
N GLU A 421 -5.24 -7.27 -46.27
CA GLU A 421 -4.84 -8.63 -45.87
C GLU A 421 -5.69 -9.07 -44.68
N LEU A 422 -6.36 -10.22 -44.79
CA LEU A 422 -7.05 -10.86 -43.66
C LEU A 422 -6.09 -11.83 -43.00
N LYS A 423 -5.82 -11.63 -41.70
CA LYS A 423 -5.04 -12.59 -40.89
C LYS A 423 -6.00 -13.37 -40.01
N SER A 424 -5.93 -14.72 -40.16
CA SER A 424 -6.66 -15.70 -39.35
C SER A 424 -6.01 -15.92 -37.99
#